data_f65c44e4675ce0fe6f7aa82733e857b5
#
_entry.id   f65c44e4675ce0fe6f7aa82733e857b5
#
_cell.length_a   1.000
_cell.length_b   1.000
_cell.length_c   1.000
_cell.angle_alpha   90.00
_cell.angle_beta   90.00
_cell.angle_gamma   90.00
#
_symmetry.space_group_name_H-M   'P 1'
#
loop_
_entity.id
_entity.type
_entity.pdbx_description
1 polymer ?
#
loop_
_entity_poly.entity_id
_entity_poly.type
_entity_poly.pdbx_seq_one_letter_code
_entity_poly.pdbx_strand_id
1 'polypeptide(L)'
;MSDVYFNVRKLKGKAHKEYVAFVDIMGTRTHMKNSIYESANFIFKLHAAIISAWREKNYHGVFVYPVMDGAYITARNKADMINIMLRIYRELAKLFVKEQTQEHQYMIRGAIAYGEVVHGHDIPYEASKAFENSIGYKDHILLGSAMIAAYDGEGRAAPFGIYVDQSAVKHEEVENKSNYGSFSADWKWYQDSTLNLQEIDFTAFREKIIESLNAMKDTSHRFHYSPDKVQNHIELTQNYFNCV
;
A
#
# COMPACT_ATOMS: atom_id res chain seq x y z
N MET A 1 -16.22 -24.26 28.03
CA MET A 1 -15.02 -23.67 27.43
C MET A 1 -15.10 -22.16 27.60
N SER A 2 -13.99 -21.48 27.87
CA SER A 2 -13.96 -20.02 27.91
C SER A 2 -14.38 -19.44 26.55
N ASP A 3 -15.09 -18.29 26.55
CA ASP A 3 -15.51 -17.62 25.29
C ASP A 3 -14.32 -17.14 24.45
N VAL A 4 -13.14 -16.98 25.07
CA VAL A 4 -11.89 -16.66 24.38
C VAL A 4 -11.13 -17.87 23.83
N TYR A 5 -11.65 -19.09 24.03
CA TYR A 5 -11.03 -20.29 23.44
C TYR A 5 -11.17 -20.28 21.93
N PHE A 6 -10.06 -20.56 21.25
CA PHE A 6 -10.02 -20.64 19.79
C PHE A 6 -9.51 -22.01 19.33
N ASN A 7 -10.29 -22.69 18.52
CA ASN A 7 -9.91 -23.98 17.95
C ASN A 7 -9.15 -23.81 16.63
N VAL A 8 -7.82 -23.73 16.73
CA VAL A 8 -6.93 -23.53 15.57
C VAL A 8 -7.09 -24.63 14.50
N ARG A 9 -7.53 -25.83 14.86
CA ARG A 9 -7.73 -26.94 13.90
C ARG A 9 -8.82 -26.60 12.87
N LYS A 10 -9.74 -25.70 13.21
CA LYS A 10 -10.81 -25.22 12.31
C LYS A 10 -10.28 -24.29 11.21
N LEU A 11 -9.04 -23.78 11.33
CA LEU A 11 -8.37 -23.01 10.27
C LEU A 11 -7.73 -23.89 9.20
N LYS A 12 -7.66 -25.20 9.41
CA LYS A 12 -7.05 -26.09 8.40
C LYS A 12 -7.76 -25.98 7.05
N GLY A 13 -6.99 -25.67 6.00
CA GLY A 13 -7.51 -25.48 4.63
C GLY A 13 -8.19 -24.12 4.38
N LYS A 14 -8.06 -23.16 5.31
CA LYS A 14 -8.60 -21.80 5.15
C LYS A 14 -7.55 -20.79 4.65
N ALA A 15 -6.29 -21.16 4.61
CA ALA A 15 -5.26 -20.33 4.02
C ALA A 15 -5.35 -20.36 2.48
N HIS A 16 -5.24 -19.19 1.88
CA HIS A 16 -5.17 -18.99 0.43
C HIS A 16 -3.83 -18.35 0.07
N LYS A 17 -3.35 -18.55 -1.14
CA LYS A 17 -2.18 -17.83 -1.64
C LYS A 17 -2.65 -16.64 -2.46
N GLU A 18 -2.26 -15.44 -2.05
CA GLU A 18 -2.70 -14.19 -2.65
C GLU A 18 -1.54 -13.19 -2.73
N TYR A 19 -1.70 -12.21 -3.63
CA TYR A 19 -0.92 -10.98 -3.58
C TYR A 19 -1.44 -10.10 -2.45
N VAL A 20 -0.53 -9.56 -1.66
CA VAL A 20 -0.84 -8.60 -0.60
C VAL A 20 -0.02 -7.35 -0.82
N ALA A 21 -0.67 -6.21 -0.93
CA ALA A 21 -0.02 -4.92 -0.89
C ALA A 21 -0.22 -4.28 0.50
N PHE A 22 0.78 -3.55 0.96
CA PHE A 22 0.66 -2.60 2.06
C PHE A 22 1.00 -1.21 1.51
N VAL A 23 0.15 -0.23 1.76
CA VAL A 23 0.33 1.17 1.37
C VAL A 23 0.22 2.04 2.60
N ASP A 24 1.17 2.93 2.80
CA ASP A 24 1.29 3.76 4.00
C ASP A 24 1.68 5.20 3.66
N ILE A 25 1.31 6.15 4.53
CA ILE A 25 1.69 7.55 4.40
C ILE A 25 2.99 7.80 5.14
N MET A 26 3.95 8.41 4.47
CA MET A 26 5.24 8.75 5.06
C MET A 26 5.09 9.83 6.13
N GLY A 27 5.66 9.56 7.32
CA GLY A 27 5.81 10.59 8.36
C GLY A 27 4.58 10.89 9.20
N THR A 28 3.48 10.21 9.01
CA THR A 28 2.19 10.44 9.70
C THR A 28 2.32 10.47 11.21
N ARG A 29 3.15 9.61 11.80
CA ARG A 29 3.35 9.58 13.27
C ARG A 29 3.80 10.93 13.85
N THR A 30 4.72 11.60 13.16
CA THR A 30 5.20 12.93 13.59
C THR A 30 4.13 13.98 13.38
N HIS A 31 3.45 13.91 12.25
CA HIS A 31 2.40 14.85 11.89
C HIS A 31 1.19 14.80 12.84
N MET A 32 0.71 13.58 13.18
CA MET A 32 -0.40 13.40 14.13
C MET A 32 -0.12 13.98 15.52
N LYS A 33 1.15 14.04 15.95
CA LYS A 33 1.52 14.69 17.21
C LYS A 33 1.35 16.21 17.16
N ASN A 34 1.45 16.80 15.97
CA ASN A 34 1.38 18.23 15.78
C ASN A 34 -0.05 18.70 15.48
N SER A 35 -0.78 17.99 14.62
CA SER A 35 -2.15 18.32 14.25
C SER A 35 -2.93 17.09 13.79
N ILE A 36 -3.94 16.72 14.56
CA ILE A 36 -4.83 15.62 14.20
C ILE A 36 -5.70 15.96 12.97
N TYR A 37 -6.13 17.22 12.84
CA TYR A 37 -7.01 17.62 11.71
C TYR A 37 -6.29 17.60 10.38
N GLU A 38 -5.04 18.05 10.35
CA GLU A 38 -4.22 18.02 9.15
C GLU A 38 -3.84 16.58 8.76
N SER A 39 -3.51 15.76 9.76
CA SER A 39 -3.25 14.33 9.54
C SER A 39 -4.48 13.62 9.01
N ALA A 40 -5.66 13.95 9.52
CA ALA A 40 -6.92 13.39 9.02
C ALA A 40 -7.13 13.70 7.53
N ASN A 41 -6.76 14.91 7.07
CA ASN A 41 -6.85 15.25 5.65
C ASN A 41 -6.06 14.29 4.75
N PHE A 42 -4.83 13.93 5.15
CA PHE A 42 -3.99 13.01 4.39
C PHE A 42 -4.49 11.56 4.46
N ILE A 43 -4.83 11.11 5.67
CA ILE A 43 -5.32 9.76 5.91
C ILE A 43 -6.61 9.55 5.11
N PHE A 44 -7.56 10.48 5.18
CA PHE A 44 -8.81 10.34 4.45
C PHE A 44 -8.65 10.47 2.93
N LYS A 45 -7.68 11.26 2.43
CA LYS A 45 -7.35 11.29 0.99
C LYS A 45 -6.82 9.92 0.52
N LEU A 46 -5.93 9.28 1.29
CA LEU A 46 -5.46 7.93 0.98
C LEU A 46 -6.63 6.94 0.94
N HIS A 47 -7.44 6.89 2.01
CA HIS A 47 -8.56 5.97 2.05
C HIS A 47 -9.62 6.25 0.98
N ALA A 48 -9.87 7.53 0.65
CA ALA A 48 -10.77 7.90 -0.43
C ALA A 48 -10.26 7.40 -1.80
N ALA A 49 -8.95 7.52 -2.07
CA ALA A 49 -8.34 7.01 -3.28
C ALA A 49 -8.44 5.47 -3.35
N ILE A 50 -8.20 4.78 -2.25
CA ILE A 50 -8.34 3.31 -2.15
C ILE A 50 -9.80 2.90 -2.42
N ILE A 51 -10.76 3.54 -1.77
CA ILE A 51 -12.19 3.24 -1.94
C ILE A 51 -12.63 3.52 -3.38
N SER A 52 -12.19 4.64 -3.98
CA SER A 52 -12.50 4.99 -5.36
C SER A 52 -11.96 3.93 -6.31
N ALA A 53 -10.67 3.56 -6.17
CA ALA A 53 -10.06 2.52 -6.98
C ALA A 53 -10.76 1.17 -6.85
N TRP A 54 -11.15 0.81 -5.64
CA TRP A 54 -11.83 -0.46 -5.36
C TRP A 54 -13.25 -0.51 -5.95
N ARG A 55 -13.98 0.61 -5.94
CA ARG A 55 -15.36 0.70 -6.48
C ARG A 55 -15.41 0.84 -7.99
N GLU A 56 -14.41 1.39 -8.62
CA GLU A 56 -14.40 1.68 -10.07
C GLU A 56 -14.48 0.41 -10.92
N LYS A 57 -13.95 -0.70 -10.41
CA LYS A 57 -14.03 -2.01 -11.04
C LYS A 57 -14.67 -2.99 -10.05
N ASN A 58 -15.59 -3.79 -10.56
CA ASN A 58 -16.24 -4.83 -9.75
C ASN A 58 -15.25 -5.99 -9.52
N TYR A 59 -14.33 -5.81 -8.56
CA TYR A 59 -13.31 -6.80 -8.26
C TYR A 59 -13.92 -8.01 -7.53
N HIS A 60 -13.68 -9.20 -8.06
CA HIS A 60 -13.98 -10.44 -7.37
C HIS A 60 -12.71 -10.98 -6.69
N GLY A 61 -12.66 -10.94 -5.36
CA GLY A 61 -11.53 -11.45 -4.56
C GLY A 61 -10.45 -10.42 -4.29
N VAL A 62 -10.78 -9.12 -4.34
CA VAL A 62 -9.95 -8.05 -3.80
C VAL A 62 -10.58 -7.55 -2.51
N PHE A 63 -9.80 -7.55 -1.43
CA PHE A 63 -10.23 -7.07 -0.12
C PHE A 63 -9.31 -5.96 0.37
N VAL A 64 -9.87 -5.03 1.13
CA VAL A 64 -9.16 -3.89 1.70
C VAL A 64 -9.30 -3.93 3.22
N TYR A 65 -8.17 -3.83 3.91
CA TYR A 65 -8.07 -3.83 5.37
C TYR A 65 -7.42 -2.51 5.82
N PRO A 66 -8.22 -1.51 6.21
CA PRO A 66 -7.69 -0.26 6.74
C PRO A 66 -6.92 -0.48 8.03
N VAL A 67 -5.74 0.13 8.14
CA VAL A 67 -4.88 0.05 9.33
C VAL A 67 -4.29 1.42 9.61
N MET A 68 -4.80 2.11 10.62
CA MET A 68 -4.36 3.46 11.02
C MET A 68 -4.28 4.43 9.82
N ASP A 69 -3.09 4.77 9.38
CA ASP A 69 -2.75 5.69 8.30
C ASP A 69 -2.40 4.99 6.98
N GLY A 70 -2.58 3.67 6.93
CA GLY A 70 -2.33 2.83 5.77
C GLY A 70 -3.44 1.81 5.51
N ALA A 71 -3.20 0.90 4.59
CA ALA A 71 -4.10 -0.20 4.32
C ALA A 71 -3.36 -1.40 3.74
N TYR A 72 -3.83 -2.61 4.11
CA TYR A 72 -3.55 -3.80 3.33
C TYR A 72 -4.60 -3.97 2.24
N ILE A 73 -4.14 -4.41 1.08
CA ILE A 73 -4.98 -4.76 -0.06
C ILE A 73 -4.58 -6.16 -0.48
N THR A 74 -5.54 -7.08 -0.57
CA THR A 74 -5.29 -8.43 -1.07
C THR A 74 -5.93 -8.64 -2.41
N ALA A 75 -5.32 -9.45 -3.27
CA ALA A 75 -5.88 -9.84 -4.56
C ALA A 75 -5.48 -11.28 -4.90
N ARG A 76 -6.44 -12.07 -5.37
CA ARG A 76 -6.18 -13.47 -5.78
C ARG A 76 -5.34 -13.57 -7.04
N ASN A 77 -5.35 -12.56 -7.88
CA ASN A 77 -4.59 -12.55 -9.14
C ASN A 77 -3.80 -11.26 -9.30
N LYS A 78 -2.73 -11.34 -10.07
CA LYS A 78 -1.80 -10.25 -10.34
C LYS A 78 -2.47 -9.06 -11.03
N ALA A 79 -3.32 -9.33 -12.01
CA ALA A 79 -3.96 -8.28 -12.80
C ALA A 79 -4.81 -7.35 -11.96
N ASP A 80 -5.55 -7.89 -11.00
CA ASP A 80 -6.34 -7.09 -10.07
C ASP A 80 -5.46 -6.31 -9.09
N MET A 81 -4.35 -6.92 -8.61
CA MET A 81 -3.38 -6.21 -7.77
C MET A 81 -2.74 -5.04 -8.53
N ILE A 82 -2.25 -5.26 -9.75
CA ILE A 82 -1.69 -4.20 -10.59
C ILE A 82 -2.73 -3.10 -10.81
N ASN A 83 -3.93 -3.45 -11.27
CA ASN A 83 -4.96 -2.46 -11.58
C ASN A 83 -5.33 -1.58 -10.39
N ILE A 84 -5.54 -2.16 -9.21
CA ILE A 84 -5.92 -1.37 -8.03
C ILE A 84 -4.78 -0.46 -7.57
N MET A 85 -3.55 -0.98 -7.55
CA MET A 85 -2.37 -0.20 -7.15
C MET A 85 -2.12 0.96 -8.11
N LEU A 86 -2.18 0.73 -9.43
CA LEU A 86 -2.04 1.78 -10.44
C LEU A 86 -3.05 2.90 -10.24
N ARG A 87 -4.31 2.58 -9.98
CA ARG A 87 -5.37 3.57 -9.76
C ARG A 87 -5.14 4.40 -8.51
N ILE A 88 -4.78 3.75 -7.39
CA ILE A 88 -4.47 4.44 -6.14
C ILE A 88 -3.29 5.41 -6.35
N TYR A 89 -2.19 4.92 -6.90
CA TYR A 89 -0.98 5.72 -7.08
C TYR A 89 -1.19 6.88 -8.07
N ARG A 90 -1.92 6.64 -9.18
CA ARG A 90 -2.29 7.70 -10.14
C ARG A 90 -3.08 8.82 -9.47
N GLU A 91 -4.13 8.50 -8.72
CA GLU A 91 -4.97 9.52 -8.09
C GLU A 91 -4.20 10.32 -7.02
N LEU A 92 -3.38 9.65 -6.22
CA LEU A 92 -2.58 10.32 -5.21
C LEU A 92 -1.44 11.14 -5.82
N ALA A 93 -0.82 10.69 -6.92
CA ALA A 93 0.17 11.47 -7.66
C ALA A 93 -0.46 12.74 -8.26
N LYS A 94 -1.66 12.65 -8.85
CA LYS A 94 -2.41 13.83 -9.33
C LYS A 94 -2.69 14.83 -8.23
N LEU A 95 -3.12 14.36 -7.05
CA LEU A 95 -3.37 15.22 -5.90
C LEU A 95 -2.07 15.89 -5.44
N PHE A 96 -0.98 15.14 -5.36
CA PHE A 96 0.33 15.67 -4.97
C PHE A 96 0.84 16.73 -5.95
N VAL A 97 0.73 16.51 -7.26
CA VAL A 97 1.15 17.48 -8.27
C VAL A 97 0.35 18.78 -8.17
N LYS A 98 -0.97 18.69 -7.94
CA LYS A 98 -1.88 19.84 -7.84
C LYS A 98 -1.72 20.63 -6.54
N GLU A 99 -1.23 20.01 -5.47
CA GLU A 99 -1.10 20.66 -4.17
C GLU A 99 0.01 21.73 -4.21
N GLN A 100 -0.35 22.98 -3.92
CA GLN A 100 0.58 24.10 -3.91
C GLN A 100 1.18 24.37 -2.54
N THR A 101 0.49 23.97 -1.49
CA THR A 101 0.92 24.20 -0.10
C THR A 101 1.83 23.08 0.36
N GLN A 102 3.09 23.37 0.67
CA GLN A 102 4.06 22.36 1.08
C GLN A 102 3.59 21.52 2.28
N GLU A 103 2.99 22.16 3.27
CA GLU A 103 2.48 21.46 4.45
C GLU A 103 1.31 20.53 4.17
N HIS A 104 0.68 20.63 2.98
CA HIS A 104 -0.38 19.74 2.55
C HIS A 104 0.10 18.66 1.57
N GLN A 105 1.38 18.69 1.20
CA GLN A 105 2.00 17.64 0.39
C GLN A 105 2.34 16.45 1.29
N TYR A 106 1.86 15.30 0.94
CA TYR A 106 2.19 14.05 1.61
C TYR A 106 2.62 13.02 0.58
N MET A 107 3.46 12.12 0.99
CA MET A 107 3.97 11.04 0.15
C MET A 107 3.52 9.70 0.70
N ILE A 108 3.35 8.76 -0.20
CA ILE A 108 3.01 7.38 0.15
C ILE A 108 4.14 6.45 -0.28
N ARG A 109 4.20 5.30 0.35
CA ARG A 109 5.02 4.17 -0.08
C ARG A 109 4.18 2.91 -0.05
N GLY A 110 4.59 1.92 -0.80
CA GLY A 110 3.92 0.63 -0.75
C GLY A 110 4.86 -0.52 -1.05
N ALA A 111 4.40 -1.71 -0.69
CA ALA A 111 5.06 -2.94 -1.10
C ALA A 111 4.05 -3.99 -1.47
N ILE A 112 4.45 -4.93 -2.33
CA ILE A 112 3.64 -6.07 -2.76
C ILE A 112 4.41 -7.36 -2.47
N ALA A 113 3.76 -8.32 -1.83
CA ALA A 113 4.27 -9.67 -1.59
C ALA A 113 3.25 -10.72 -2.04
N TYR A 114 3.69 -11.98 -2.15
CA TYR A 114 2.82 -13.10 -2.45
C TYR A 114 3.02 -14.23 -1.44
N GLY A 115 1.93 -14.83 -0.95
CA GLY A 115 2.04 -15.93 0.00
C GLY A 115 0.70 -16.26 0.67
N GLU A 116 0.78 -17.07 1.70
CA GLU A 116 -0.40 -17.52 2.43
C GLU A 116 -1.03 -16.40 3.24
N VAL A 117 -2.35 -16.29 3.15
CA VAL A 117 -3.20 -15.43 3.95
C VAL A 117 -4.43 -16.19 4.44
N VAL A 118 -4.95 -15.78 5.59
CA VAL A 118 -6.27 -16.18 6.11
C VAL A 118 -7.05 -14.91 6.34
N HIS A 119 -8.22 -14.83 5.71
CA HIS A 119 -9.15 -13.73 5.93
C HIS A 119 -10.06 -14.03 7.12
N GLY A 120 -10.40 -13.02 7.89
CA GLY A 120 -11.29 -13.18 9.02
C GLY A 120 -12.66 -13.73 8.64
N HIS A 121 -13.18 -13.39 7.47
CA HIS A 121 -14.45 -13.92 6.99
C HIS A 121 -14.42 -15.43 6.68
N ASP A 122 -13.23 -16.00 6.43
CA ASP A 122 -13.04 -17.45 6.23
C ASP A 122 -12.97 -18.23 7.56
N ILE A 123 -12.82 -17.53 8.68
CA ILE A 123 -12.77 -18.17 10.01
C ILE A 123 -14.18 -18.69 10.36
N PRO A 124 -14.36 -20.02 10.49
CA PRO A 124 -15.67 -20.56 10.81
C PRO A 124 -16.09 -20.21 12.24
N TYR A 125 -17.38 -20.03 12.45
CA TYR A 125 -17.93 -19.65 13.76
C TYR A 125 -17.60 -20.66 14.85
N GLU A 126 -17.52 -21.94 14.50
CA GLU A 126 -17.18 -23.02 15.42
C GLU A 126 -15.72 -22.96 15.93
N ALA A 127 -14.89 -22.09 15.34
CA ALA A 127 -13.52 -21.87 15.81
C ALA A 127 -13.50 -21.12 17.14
N SER A 128 -14.43 -20.18 17.37
CA SER A 128 -14.60 -19.45 18.62
C SER A 128 -16.00 -18.88 18.76
N LYS A 129 -16.63 -19.04 19.92
CA LYS A 129 -17.91 -18.42 20.24
C LYS A 129 -17.88 -16.89 20.19
N ALA A 130 -16.73 -16.27 20.49
CA ALA A 130 -16.56 -14.82 20.44
C ALA A 130 -16.81 -14.26 19.03
N PHE A 131 -16.62 -15.06 17.97
CA PHE A 131 -16.85 -14.62 16.58
C PHE A 131 -18.28 -14.82 16.07
N GLU A 132 -19.12 -15.56 16.81
CA GLU A 132 -20.49 -15.91 16.39
C GLU A 132 -21.34 -14.66 16.11
N ASN A 133 -21.21 -13.63 16.96
CA ASN A 133 -21.99 -12.39 16.88
C ASN A 133 -21.16 -11.17 16.50
N SER A 134 -19.95 -11.37 15.98
CA SER A 134 -18.97 -10.29 15.72
C SER A 134 -18.49 -10.28 14.27
N ILE A 135 -19.42 -10.44 13.32
CA ILE A 135 -19.13 -10.53 11.89
C ILE A 135 -18.29 -9.31 11.43
N GLY A 136 -18.75 -8.09 11.71
CA GLY A 136 -18.05 -6.88 11.29
C GLY A 136 -16.64 -6.75 11.86
N TYR A 137 -16.39 -7.21 13.08
CA TYR A 137 -15.05 -7.24 13.66
C TYR A 137 -14.18 -8.29 12.98
N LYS A 138 -14.73 -9.50 12.76
CA LYS A 138 -14.02 -10.60 12.14
C LYS A 138 -13.54 -10.26 10.73
N ASP A 139 -14.36 -9.55 9.95
CA ASP A 139 -14.05 -9.18 8.57
C ASP A 139 -12.85 -8.22 8.44
N HIS A 140 -12.44 -7.60 9.54
CA HIS A 140 -11.22 -6.75 9.58
C HIS A 140 -9.93 -7.51 9.95
N ILE A 141 -10.00 -8.81 10.16
CA ILE A 141 -8.83 -9.63 10.49
C ILE A 141 -8.18 -10.14 9.20
N LEU A 142 -6.88 -9.91 9.09
CA LEU A 142 -6.01 -10.48 8.06
C LEU A 142 -4.79 -11.09 8.74
N LEU A 143 -4.46 -12.32 8.38
CA LEU A 143 -3.28 -13.04 8.89
C LEU A 143 -2.49 -13.61 7.73
N GLY A 144 -1.17 -13.67 7.82
CA GLY A 144 -0.39 -14.40 6.83
C GLY A 144 1.02 -13.91 6.61
N SER A 145 1.83 -14.75 5.99
CA SER A 145 3.23 -14.44 5.66
C SER A 145 3.36 -13.32 4.62
N ALA A 146 2.44 -13.27 3.65
CA ALA A 146 2.45 -12.21 2.64
C ALA A 146 2.15 -10.83 3.25
N MET A 147 1.27 -10.77 4.27
CA MET A 147 0.99 -9.53 5.00
C MET A 147 2.24 -9.00 5.69
N ILE A 148 2.99 -9.87 6.38
CA ILE A 148 4.24 -9.50 7.06
C ILE A 148 5.28 -9.03 6.04
N ALA A 149 5.47 -9.78 4.95
CA ALA A 149 6.45 -9.44 3.92
C ALA A 149 6.13 -8.10 3.23
N ALA A 150 4.86 -7.78 2.98
CA ALA A 150 4.45 -6.50 2.43
C ALA A 150 4.72 -5.35 3.42
N TYR A 151 4.43 -5.54 4.71
CA TYR A 151 4.73 -4.56 5.75
C TYR A 151 6.23 -4.27 5.85
N ASP A 152 7.05 -5.31 5.95
CA ASP A 152 8.51 -5.19 6.06
C ASP A 152 9.15 -4.59 4.79
N GLY A 153 8.52 -4.83 3.64
CA GLY A 153 8.95 -4.32 2.34
C GLY A 153 8.69 -2.83 2.12
N GLU A 154 7.63 -2.28 2.74
CA GLU A 154 7.22 -0.88 2.53
C GLU A 154 8.37 0.10 2.79
N GLY A 155 9.13 -0.09 3.86
CA GLY A 155 10.25 0.76 4.21
C GLY A 155 11.38 0.82 3.18
N ARG A 156 11.43 -0.10 2.21
CA ARG A 156 12.41 -0.16 1.12
C ARG A 156 11.97 0.62 -0.12
N ALA A 157 10.69 0.97 -0.20
CA ALA A 157 10.16 1.70 -1.34
C ALA A 157 10.61 3.16 -1.34
N ALA A 158 10.79 3.73 -2.52
CA ALA A 158 10.96 5.17 -2.71
C ALA A 158 9.66 5.90 -2.34
N PRO A 159 9.70 7.19 -2.03
CA PRO A 159 8.50 8.03 -2.03
C PRO A 159 7.73 7.87 -3.35
N PHE A 160 6.44 7.60 -3.27
CA PHE A 160 5.60 7.16 -4.39
C PHE A 160 6.11 5.93 -5.15
N GLY A 161 6.98 5.13 -4.52
CA GLY A 161 7.46 3.87 -5.06
C GLY A 161 6.67 2.67 -4.53
N ILE A 162 6.81 1.56 -5.24
CA ILE A 162 6.27 0.26 -4.84
C ILE A 162 7.43 -0.74 -4.84
N TYR A 163 7.75 -1.28 -3.67
CA TYR A 163 8.68 -2.38 -3.54
C TYR A 163 7.95 -3.70 -3.84
N VAL A 164 8.53 -4.54 -4.69
CA VAL A 164 7.99 -5.88 -4.94
C VAL A 164 8.89 -6.92 -4.29
N ASP A 165 8.33 -7.65 -3.34
CA ASP A 165 9.05 -8.71 -2.63
C ASP A 165 9.38 -9.90 -3.55
N GLN A 166 10.47 -10.58 -3.23
CA GLN A 166 10.92 -11.75 -3.99
C GLN A 166 9.88 -12.87 -4.09
N SER A 167 8.98 -12.98 -3.12
CA SER A 167 7.89 -13.96 -3.17
C SER A 167 6.93 -13.68 -4.33
N ALA A 168 6.62 -12.41 -4.61
CA ALA A 168 5.76 -12.03 -5.72
C ALA A 168 6.49 -12.15 -7.08
N VAL A 169 7.77 -11.78 -7.14
CA VAL A 169 8.61 -11.93 -8.36
C VAL A 169 8.75 -13.39 -8.75
N LYS A 170 9.12 -14.27 -7.82
CA LYS A 170 9.31 -15.71 -8.09
C LYS A 170 8.01 -16.42 -8.47
N HIS A 171 6.88 -16.01 -7.89
CA HIS A 171 5.60 -16.57 -8.26
C HIS A 171 5.27 -16.30 -9.73
N GLU A 172 5.61 -15.11 -10.20
CA GLU A 172 5.42 -14.74 -11.61
C GLU A 172 6.27 -15.55 -12.58
N GLU A 173 7.53 -15.81 -12.24
CA GLU A 173 8.42 -16.64 -13.07
C GLU A 173 7.85 -18.04 -13.31
N VAL A 174 7.06 -18.57 -12.37
CA VAL A 174 6.40 -19.88 -12.47
C VAL A 174 5.09 -19.82 -13.28
N GLU A 175 4.32 -18.76 -13.17
CA GLU A 175 3.00 -18.67 -13.83
C GLU A 175 3.04 -18.25 -15.30
N ASN A 176 4.08 -17.59 -15.77
CA ASN A 176 4.46 -17.21 -17.16
C ASN A 176 3.34 -17.08 -18.21
N LYS A 177 2.11 -16.69 -17.86
CA LYS A 177 0.93 -16.74 -18.73
C LYS A 177 0.09 -15.46 -18.79
N SER A 178 0.49 -14.34 -18.17
CA SER A 178 -0.36 -13.15 -18.22
C SER A 178 0.18 -12.09 -19.18
N ASN A 179 -0.69 -11.57 -20.04
CA ASN A 179 -0.46 -10.40 -20.91
C ASN A 179 -0.37 -9.08 -20.15
N TYR A 180 -0.35 -9.09 -18.82
CA TYR A 180 -0.19 -7.93 -17.97
C TYR A 180 1.28 -7.78 -17.58
N GLY A 181 1.74 -6.54 -17.43
CA GLY A 181 3.12 -6.20 -17.11
C GLY A 181 3.73 -7.08 -16.01
N SER A 182 5.03 -7.34 -16.07
CA SER A 182 5.69 -8.26 -15.13
C SER A 182 6.04 -7.57 -13.83
N PHE A 183 5.81 -8.24 -12.68
CA PHE A 183 6.41 -7.83 -11.44
C PHE A 183 7.91 -8.14 -11.49
N SER A 184 8.72 -7.09 -11.59
CA SER A 184 10.14 -7.15 -11.28
C SER A 184 10.37 -6.54 -9.90
N ALA A 185 11.51 -6.80 -9.27
CA ALA A 185 11.89 -6.12 -8.03
C ALA A 185 11.82 -4.59 -8.18
N ASP A 186 11.97 -4.09 -9.39
CA ASP A 186 11.93 -2.68 -9.81
C ASP A 186 10.63 -2.33 -10.57
N TRP A 187 9.51 -2.93 -10.25
CA TRP A 187 8.27 -2.59 -10.93
C TRP A 187 7.94 -1.11 -10.77
N LYS A 188 7.96 -0.41 -11.91
CA LYS A 188 7.73 1.03 -11.99
C LYS A 188 6.31 1.28 -12.47
N TRP A 189 5.40 1.51 -11.53
CA TRP A 189 3.97 1.70 -11.82
C TRP A 189 3.72 2.81 -12.84
N TYR A 190 4.55 3.84 -12.88
CA TYR A 190 4.41 4.98 -13.77
C TYR A 190 4.75 4.67 -15.24
N GLN A 191 5.35 3.52 -15.52
CA GLN A 191 5.65 3.03 -16.88
C GLN A 191 4.60 2.03 -17.39
N ASP A 192 3.61 1.67 -16.55
CA ASP A 192 2.61 0.70 -16.93
C ASP A 192 1.63 1.28 -17.96
N SER A 193 1.52 0.63 -19.11
CA SER A 193 0.68 1.08 -20.23
C SER A 193 -0.80 0.77 -20.08
N THR A 194 -1.20 0.05 -19.03
CA THR A 194 -2.60 -0.36 -18.81
C THR A 194 -3.50 0.79 -18.36
N LEU A 195 -2.89 1.87 -17.82
CA LEU A 195 -3.60 3.12 -17.49
C LEU A 195 -3.07 4.28 -18.30
N ASN A 196 -3.98 5.19 -18.69
CA ASN A 196 -3.58 6.47 -19.25
C ASN A 196 -2.98 7.36 -18.14
N LEU A 197 -1.66 7.51 -18.15
CA LEU A 197 -0.89 8.35 -17.23
C LEU A 197 -0.43 9.68 -17.85
N GLN A 198 -0.88 10.01 -19.07
CA GLN A 198 -0.48 11.21 -19.82
C GLN A 198 -0.79 12.53 -19.09
N GLU A 199 -1.67 12.50 -18.10
CA GLU A 199 -2.02 13.68 -17.29
C GLU A 199 -0.94 14.05 -16.27
N ILE A 200 0.10 13.22 -16.07
CA ILE A 200 1.17 13.43 -15.09
C ILE A 200 2.49 13.57 -15.83
N ASP A 201 3.11 14.74 -15.70
CA ASP A 201 4.51 14.92 -16.07
C ASP A 201 5.39 14.31 -14.97
N PHE A 202 5.93 13.14 -15.24
CA PHE A 202 6.73 12.40 -14.24
C PHE A 202 8.09 13.04 -13.97
N THR A 203 8.64 13.83 -14.89
CA THR A 203 9.85 14.63 -14.63
C THR A 203 9.56 15.69 -13.57
N ALA A 204 8.53 16.50 -13.80
CA ALA A 204 8.08 17.50 -12.83
C ALA A 204 7.61 16.86 -11.50
N PHE A 205 6.97 15.70 -11.56
CA PHE A 205 6.55 14.94 -10.38
C PHE A 205 7.74 14.51 -9.51
N ARG A 206 8.78 13.93 -10.12
CA ARG A 206 10.03 13.56 -9.43
C ARG A 206 10.71 14.77 -8.80
N GLU A 207 10.83 15.88 -9.55
CA GLU A 207 11.42 17.11 -9.04
C GLU A 207 10.67 17.65 -7.83
N LYS A 208 9.34 17.66 -7.89
CA LYS A 208 8.49 18.08 -6.77
C LYS A 208 8.64 17.18 -5.54
N ILE A 209 8.80 15.86 -5.69
CA ILE A 209 9.10 14.96 -4.58
C ILE A 209 10.42 15.36 -3.93
N ILE A 210 11.47 15.59 -4.73
CA ILE A 210 12.80 15.95 -4.24
C ILE A 210 12.77 17.32 -3.53
N GLU A 211 12.06 18.29 -4.08
CA GLU A 211 11.84 19.60 -3.45
C GLU A 211 11.17 19.47 -2.08
N SER A 212 10.06 18.72 -2.02
CA SER A 212 9.34 18.45 -0.77
C SER A 212 10.22 17.75 0.26
N LEU A 213 11.04 16.77 -0.15
CA LEU A 213 12.00 16.08 0.73
C LEU A 213 13.06 17.04 1.26
N ASN A 214 13.59 17.94 0.42
CA ASN A 214 14.55 18.94 0.87
C ASN A 214 13.97 19.93 1.88
N ALA A 215 12.71 20.34 1.71
CA ALA A 215 12.01 21.17 2.68
C ALA A 215 11.90 20.47 4.06
N MET A 216 11.75 19.17 4.10
CA MET A 216 11.67 18.37 5.35
C MET A 216 12.98 18.33 6.16
N LYS A 217 14.11 18.85 5.62
CA LYS A 217 15.36 19.03 6.39
C LYS A 217 15.24 20.15 7.41
N ASP A 218 14.36 21.12 7.19
CA ASP A 218 14.11 22.20 8.12
C ASP A 218 13.47 21.66 9.40
N THR A 219 14.04 21.99 10.56
CA THR A 219 13.50 21.57 11.88
C THR A 219 12.14 22.17 12.21
N SER A 220 11.79 23.28 11.56
CA SER A 220 10.46 23.89 11.67
C SER A 220 9.41 23.23 10.78
N HIS A 221 9.83 22.39 9.81
CA HIS A 221 8.92 21.68 8.93
C HIS A 221 8.15 20.60 9.69
N ARG A 222 6.85 20.49 9.45
CA ARG A 222 5.96 19.57 10.17
C ARG A 222 6.29 18.08 9.96
N PHE A 223 6.86 17.76 8.81
CA PHE A 223 7.38 16.42 8.48
C PHE A 223 8.91 16.37 8.61
N HIS A 224 9.46 17.03 9.62
CA HIS A 224 10.93 17.05 9.76
C HIS A 224 11.51 15.64 9.83
N TYR A 225 12.49 15.40 8.97
CA TYR A 225 13.34 14.22 8.97
C TYR A 225 14.82 14.62 9.17
N SER A 226 15.59 13.71 9.75
CA SER A 226 17.06 13.91 9.80
C SER A 226 17.62 14.04 8.38
N PRO A 227 18.69 14.87 8.19
CA PRO A 227 19.30 15.05 6.88
C PRO A 227 19.67 13.74 6.17
N ASP A 228 20.22 12.77 6.92
CA ASP A 228 20.60 11.45 6.37
C ASP A 228 19.37 10.69 5.84
N LYS A 229 18.26 10.73 6.57
CA LYS A 229 17.01 10.08 6.14
C LYS A 229 16.44 10.74 4.90
N VAL A 230 16.50 12.07 4.82
CA VAL A 230 16.08 12.82 3.62
C VAL A 230 16.97 12.44 2.43
N GLN A 231 18.29 12.40 2.63
CA GLN A 231 19.22 12.05 1.56
C GLN A 231 18.95 10.65 1.02
N ASN A 232 18.73 9.67 1.89
CA ASN A 232 18.37 8.32 1.49
C ASN A 232 17.06 8.28 0.67
N HIS A 233 16.03 9.05 1.07
CA HIS A 233 14.78 9.12 0.31
C HIS A 233 14.95 9.80 -1.05
N ILE A 234 15.83 10.81 -1.16
CA ILE A 234 16.17 11.46 -2.44
C ILE A 234 16.84 10.44 -3.38
N GLU A 235 17.82 9.68 -2.89
CA GLU A 235 18.51 8.66 -3.68
C GLU A 235 17.55 7.57 -4.15
N LEU A 236 16.68 7.09 -3.27
CA LEU A 236 15.63 6.12 -3.64
C LEU A 236 14.71 6.70 -4.71
N THR A 237 14.30 7.97 -4.59
CA THR A 237 13.44 8.65 -5.58
C THR A 237 14.13 8.76 -6.93
N GLN A 238 15.39 9.20 -6.95
CA GLN A 238 16.18 9.33 -8.18
C GLN A 238 16.36 7.99 -8.88
N ASN A 239 16.66 6.93 -8.12
CA ASN A 239 16.83 5.58 -8.66
C ASN A 239 15.50 5.01 -9.17
N TYR A 240 14.40 5.23 -8.45
CA TYR A 240 13.09 4.72 -8.85
C TYR A 240 12.56 5.40 -10.11
N PHE A 241 12.70 6.72 -10.21
CA PHE A 241 12.26 7.53 -11.35
C PHE A 241 13.39 7.86 -12.36
N ASN A 242 14.40 7.00 -12.52
CA ASN A 242 15.57 7.25 -13.37
C ASN A 242 15.30 7.20 -14.88
N CYS A 243 14.16 6.72 -15.30
CA CYS A 243 13.77 6.60 -16.70
C CYS A 243 12.74 7.67 -17.14
N VAL A 244 12.66 8.79 -16.40
CA VAL A 244 11.73 9.90 -16.66
C VAL A 244 12.50 11.08 -17.22
#